data_1d32ae08fc982d2f5eb5b1241f1a92dc
#
_entry.id   1d32ae08fc982d2f5eb5b1241f1a92dc
#
_cell.length_a   1.000
_cell.length_b   1.000
_cell.length_c   1.000
_cell.angle_alpha   90.00
_cell.angle_beta   90.00
_cell.angle_gamma   90.00
#
_symmetry.space_group_name_H-M   'P 1'
#
loop_
_entity.id
_entity.type
_entity.pdbx_description
1 polymer ?
#
loop_
_entity_poly.entity_id
_entity_poly.type
_entity_poly.pdbx_seq_one_letter_code
_entity_poly.pdbx_strand_id
1 'polypeptide(L)'
;MLPANGHRAHGFSSAHFLDSNEILDELELKGDESFMDAGCGDGHIAIKVLEDYNHEGMVYAVDVYDASIEDMEKYKADNDVENLTNIEADITEGIPGVEDESIDVVLMVNVFHGFKASRKIDEAIDELARIIKNDGKIAIMDYKAWDVPKGPPTPVRSSPEELEEFFNNHGLKKVYLNEEIGEDIPQGKSHYLIIFQKE
;
A
#
# COMPACT_ATOMS: atom_id res chain seq x y z
N MET A 1 3.21 -12.56 17.21
CA MET A 1 2.62 -12.03 18.49
C MET A 1 1.59 -10.99 18.08
N LEU A 2 0.29 -11.16 18.38
CA LEU A 2 -0.76 -10.22 17.98
C LEU A 2 -0.49 -8.85 18.61
N PRO A 3 -0.65 -7.73 17.87
CA PRO A 3 -0.47 -6.40 18.45
C PRO A 3 -1.45 -6.18 19.60
N ALA A 4 -0.97 -5.56 20.67
CA ALA A 4 -1.68 -5.42 21.95
C ALA A 4 -3.02 -4.66 21.91
N ASN A 5 -3.42 -4.10 20.76
CA ASN A 5 -4.59 -3.24 20.61
C ASN A 5 -5.69 -3.80 19.70
N GLY A 6 -5.70 -5.11 19.40
CA GLY A 6 -6.89 -5.76 18.85
C GLY A 6 -7.41 -5.22 17.49
N HIS A 7 -6.62 -4.48 16.74
CA HIS A 7 -7.02 -4.00 15.43
C HIS A 7 -6.85 -5.15 14.43
N ARG A 8 -7.91 -5.95 14.29
CA ARG A 8 -8.02 -6.94 13.23
C ARG A 8 -8.46 -6.21 11.94
N ALA A 9 -7.50 -5.76 11.15
CA ALA A 9 -7.77 -5.28 9.79
C ALA A 9 -8.02 -6.45 8.81
N HIS A 10 -7.80 -7.70 9.26
CA HIS A 10 -8.09 -8.89 8.47
C HIS A 10 -9.61 -9.07 8.34
N GLY A 11 -10.11 -8.99 7.09
CA GLY A 11 -11.48 -9.33 6.74
C GLY A 11 -12.36 -8.23 6.16
N PHE A 12 -11.86 -7.01 5.99
CA PHE A 12 -12.57 -5.96 5.24
C PHE A 12 -11.77 -5.58 3.99
N SER A 13 -12.08 -6.25 2.87
CA SER A 13 -11.57 -5.83 1.57
C SER A 13 -11.97 -4.39 1.28
N SER A 14 -11.01 -3.57 0.87
CA SER A 14 -11.27 -2.22 0.40
C SER A 14 -12.00 -2.18 -0.94
N ALA A 15 -11.99 -3.27 -1.72
CA ALA A 15 -12.73 -3.43 -2.97
C ALA A 15 -14.25 -3.21 -2.86
N HIS A 16 -14.82 -3.34 -1.64
CA HIS A 16 -16.25 -3.10 -1.43
C HIS A 16 -16.64 -1.62 -1.39
N PHE A 17 -15.68 -0.70 -1.25
CA PHE A 17 -15.96 0.74 -1.08
C PHE A 17 -14.92 1.66 -1.77
N LEU A 18 -13.84 1.12 -2.31
CA LEU A 18 -12.87 1.86 -3.12
C LEU A 18 -12.87 1.32 -4.55
N ASP A 19 -12.76 2.21 -5.52
CA ASP A 19 -12.59 1.85 -6.92
C ASP A 19 -11.09 1.67 -7.21
N SER A 20 -10.68 0.42 -7.48
CA SER A 20 -9.29 0.10 -7.79
C SER A 20 -8.79 0.77 -9.08
N ASN A 21 -9.67 1.04 -10.06
CA ASN A 21 -9.28 1.78 -11.26
C ASN A 21 -8.94 3.23 -10.91
N GLU A 22 -9.80 3.90 -10.10
CA GLU A 22 -9.54 5.27 -9.65
C GLU A 22 -8.16 5.38 -8.96
N ILE A 23 -7.80 4.37 -8.15
CA ILE A 23 -6.51 4.34 -7.45
C ILE A 23 -5.34 4.11 -8.42
N LEU A 24 -5.46 3.11 -9.30
CA LEU A 24 -4.37 2.70 -10.19
C LEU A 24 -4.14 3.70 -11.33
N ASP A 25 -5.18 4.39 -11.80
CA ASP A 25 -5.06 5.45 -12.81
C ASP A 25 -4.17 6.62 -12.32
N GLU A 26 -4.18 6.91 -11.01
CA GLU A 26 -3.31 7.93 -10.40
C GLU A 26 -1.82 7.58 -10.46
N LEU A 27 -1.47 6.30 -10.64
CA LEU A 27 -0.08 5.85 -10.67
C LEU A 27 0.55 5.96 -12.06
N GLU A 28 -0.26 6.11 -13.13
CA GLU A 28 0.19 6.19 -14.52
C GLU A 28 1.13 5.01 -14.89
N LEU A 29 0.69 3.77 -14.57
CA LEU A 29 1.46 2.56 -14.87
C LEU A 29 1.65 2.37 -16.38
N LYS A 30 2.84 1.96 -16.78
CA LYS A 30 3.22 1.69 -18.18
C LYS A 30 3.11 0.22 -18.55
N GLY A 31 3.03 -0.65 -17.55
CA GLY A 31 2.84 -2.09 -17.70
C GLY A 31 4.13 -2.93 -17.64
N ASP A 32 5.29 -2.33 -17.44
CA ASP A 32 6.59 -3.02 -17.35
C ASP A 32 7.31 -2.81 -16.00
N GLU A 33 6.67 -2.08 -15.06
CA GLU A 33 7.24 -1.81 -13.74
C GLU A 33 7.29 -3.07 -12.87
N SER A 34 8.26 -3.14 -11.96
CA SER A 34 8.14 -3.95 -10.76
C SER A 34 7.19 -3.25 -9.78
N PHE A 35 6.00 -3.81 -9.62
CA PHE A 35 4.92 -3.26 -8.79
C PHE A 35 4.76 -4.03 -7.48
N MET A 36 4.62 -3.35 -6.36
CA MET A 36 4.37 -3.96 -5.07
C MET A 36 3.06 -3.46 -4.44
N ASP A 37 2.13 -4.38 -4.16
CA ASP A 37 0.96 -4.18 -3.32
C ASP A 37 1.37 -4.51 -1.88
N ALA A 38 1.67 -3.47 -1.10
CA ALA A 38 2.22 -3.60 0.25
C ALA A 38 1.11 -3.52 1.31
N GLY A 39 0.78 -4.67 1.91
CA GLY A 39 -0.41 -4.91 2.70
C GLY A 39 -1.58 -5.31 1.78
N CYS A 40 -1.36 -6.33 0.94
CA CYS A 40 -2.24 -6.68 -0.17
C CYS A 40 -3.62 -7.18 0.27
N GLY A 41 -3.78 -7.64 1.52
CA GLY A 41 -5.03 -8.18 2.02
C GLY A 41 -5.56 -9.33 1.15
N ASP A 42 -6.73 -9.16 0.56
CA ASP A 42 -7.33 -10.12 -0.37
C ASP A 42 -6.75 -10.08 -1.81
N GLY A 43 -5.75 -9.24 -2.04
CA GLY A 43 -5.02 -9.13 -3.30
C GLY A 43 -5.75 -8.41 -4.43
N HIS A 44 -6.89 -7.78 -4.18
CA HIS A 44 -7.71 -7.18 -5.25
C HIS A 44 -6.96 -6.12 -6.08
N ILE A 45 -6.01 -5.39 -5.49
CA ILE A 45 -5.14 -4.44 -6.21
C ILE A 45 -4.12 -5.19 -7.08
N ALA A 46 -3.36 -6.12 -6.50
CA ALA A 46 -2.37 -6.90 -7.25
C ALA A 46 -2.99 -7.67 -8.42
N ILE A 47 -4.15 -8.30 -8.18
CA ILE A 47 -4.92 -9.01 -9.22
C ILE A 47 -5.37 -8.03 -10.32
N LYS A 48 -5.88 -6.87 -9.94
CA LYS A 48 -6.32 -5.83 -10.90
C LYS A 48 -5.17 -5.34 -11.78
N VAL A 49 -3.98 -5.16 -11.21
CA VAL A 49 -2.77 -4.79 -11.98
C VAL A 49 -2.43 -5.88 -13.01
N LEU A 50 -2.44 -7.15 -12.59
CA LEU A 50 -2.14 -8.29 -13.47
C LEU A 50 -3.14 -8.43 -14.62
N GLU A 51 -4.44 -8.24 -14.34
CA GLU A 51 -5.50 -8.53 -15.31
C GLU A 51 -5.78 -7.37 -16.27
N ASP A 52 -5.84 -6.14 -15.75
CA ASP A 52 -6.40 -5.02 -16.51
C ASP A 52 -5.33 -4.03 -17.02
N TYR A 53 -4.15 -3.99 -16.40
CA TYR A 53 -3.07 -3.10 -16.82
C TYR A 53 -2.03 -3.78 -17.71
N ASN A 54 -2.31 -5.00 -18.23
CA ASN A 54 -1.42 -5.82 -19.07
C ASN A 54 0.02 -5.85 -18.54
N HIS A 55 0.13 -6.07 -17.24
CA HIS A 55 1.39 -5.90 -16.54
C HIS A 55 2.38 -7.02 -16.90
N GLU A 56 3.43 -6.67 -17.64
CA GLU A 56 4.52 -7.59 -18.01
C GLU A 56 5.64 -7.64 -16.96
N GLY A 57 5.71 -6.61 -16.10
CA GLY A 57 6.64 -6.55 -14.98
C GLY A 57 6.29 -7.51 -13.85
N MET A 58 7.15 -7.61 -12.87
CA MET A 58 6.90 -8.45 -11.69
C MET A 58 5.95 -7.75 -10.72
N VAL A 59 4.91 -8.45 -10.28
CA VAL A 59 4.00 -8.00 -9.23
C VAL A 59 4.35 -8.71 -7.93
N TYR A 60 4.49 -7.95 -6.85
CA TYR A 60 4.72 -8.44 -5.50
C TYR A 60 3.48 -8.16 -4.65
N ALA A 61 2.90 -9.21 -4.06
CA ALA A 61 1.84 -9.10 -3.07
C ALA A 61 2.43 -9.41 -1.69
N VAL A 62 2.44 -8.42 -0.81
CA VAL A 62 3.07 -8.52 0.52
C VAL A 62 2.03 -8.31 1.60
N ASP A 63 1.93 -9.23 2.55
CA ASP A 63 1.07 -9.06 3.73
C ASP A 63 1.69 -9.78 4.94
N VAL A 64 1.33 -9.34 6.14
CA VAL A 64 1.73 -9.96 7.40
C VAL A 64 0.85 -11.17 7.77
N TYR A 65 -0.28 -11.34 7.11
CA TYR A 65 -1.22 -12.42 7.36
C TYR A 65 -1.01 -13.58 6.38
N ASP A 66 -0.71 -14.75 6.91
CA ASP A 66 -0.55 -16.00 6.19
C ASP A 66 -1.74 -16.33 5.28
N ALA A 67 -2.97 -16.13 5.77
CA ALA A 67 -4.19 -16.38 5.02
C ALA A 67 -4.32 -15.51 3.75
N SER A 68 -3.87 -14.25 3.79
CA SER A 68 -3.82 -13.38 2.62
C SER A 68 -2.88 -13.93 1.55
N ILE A 69 -1.72 -14.40 1.99
CA ILE A 69 -0.69 -14.95 1.09
C ILE A 69 -1.13 -16.32 0.54
N GLU A 70 -1.78 -17.17 1.35
CA GLU A 70 -2.36 -18.43 0.88
C GLU A 70 -3.42 -18.22 -0.22
N ASP A 71 -4.29 -17.22 -0.07
CA ASP A 71 -5.28 -16.86 -1.08
C ASP A 71 -4.62 -16.36 -2.38
N MET A 72 -3.55 -15.56 -2.28
CA MET A 72 -2.78 -15.10 -3.44
C MET A 72 -1.99 -16.23 -4.12
N GLU A 73 -1.43 -17.17 -3.37
CA GLU A 73 -0.79 -18.38 -3.93
C GLU A 73 -1.80 -19.24 -4.67
N LYS A 74 -3.01 -19.36 -4.13
CA LYS A 74 -4.10 -20.07 -4.79
C LYS A 74 -4.50 -19.38 -6.09
N TYR A 75 -4.67 -18.04 -6.08
CA TYR A 75 -4.97 -17.27 -7.29
C TYR A 75 -3.90 -17.48 -8.36
N LYS A 76 -2.62 -17.39 -7.99
CA LYS A 76 -1.47 -17.62 -8.86
C LYS A 76 -1.52 -18.99 -9.54
N ALA A 77 -1.79 -20.04 -8.76
CA ALA A 77 -1.84 -21.41 -9.25
C ALA A 77 -3.08 -21.67 -10.14
N ASP A 78 -4.26 -21.17 -9.75
CA ASP A 78 -5.51 -21.38 -10.47
C ASP A 78 -5.53 -20.66 -11.85
N ASN A 79 -4.73 -19.60 -12.01
CA ASN A 79 -4.69 -18.76 -13.21
C ASN A 79 -3.36 -18.84 -13.98
N ASP A 80 -2.44 -19.74 -13.60
CA ASP A 80 -1.11 -19.92 -14.23
C ASP A 80 -0.31 -18.60 -14.33
N VAL A 81 -0.37 -17.72 -13.28
CA VAL A 81 0.32 -16.42 -13.27
C VAL A 81 1.80 -16.60 -12.96
N GLU A 82 2.69 -16.26 -13.90
CA GLU A 82 4.13 -16.44 -13.73
C GLU A 82 4.82 -15.22 -13.06
N ASN A 83 4.33 -14.01 -13.32
CA ASN A 83 4.93 -12.75 -12.87
C ASN A 83 4.34 -12.22 -11.55
N LEU A 84 3.89 -13.11 -10.66
CA LEU A 84 3.42 -12.78 -9.32
C LEU A 84 4.33 -13.44 -8.27
N THR A 85 4.77 -12.66 -7.29
CA THR A 85 5.49 -13.13 -6.11
C THR A 85 4.73 -12.74 -4.85
N ASN A 86 4.34 -13.73 -4.05
CA ASN A 86 3.62 -13.51 -2.81
C ASN A 86 4.59 -13.67 -1.63
N ILE A 87 4.57 -12.73 -0.68
CA ILE A 87 5.53 -12.67 0.42
C ILE A 87 4.79 -12.42 1.74
N GLU A 88 4.86 -13.39 2.66
CA GLU A 88 4.46 -13.18 4.05
C GLU A 88 5.56 -12.39 4.76
N ALA A 89 5.28 -11.12 5.12
CA ALA A 89 6.26 -10.28 5.82
C ALA A 89 5.60 -9.17 6.66
N ASP A 90 6.20 -8.87 7.79
CA ASP A 90 6.04 -7.58 8.48
C ASP A 90 7.01 -6.59 7.85
N ILE A 91 6.50 -5.62 7.11
CA ILE A 91 7.30 -4.60 6.41
C ILE A 91 8.26 -3.89 7.37
N THR A 92 7.89 -3.72 8.63
CA THR A 92 8.73 -3.08 9.65
C THR A 92 9.93 -3.93 10.11
N GLU A 93 9.98 -5.20 9.70
CA GLU A 93 11.09 -6.13 10.00
C GLU A 93 11.89 -6.47 8.73
N GLY A 94 11.53 -5.86 7.60
CA GLY A 94 12.12 -6.10 6.28
C GLY A 94 11.36 -7.11 5.45
N ILE A 95 11.40 -6.94 4.11
CA ILE A 95 10.72 -7.81 3.15
C ILE A 95 11.72 -8.81 2.57
N PRO A 96 11.63 -10.10 2.95
CA PRO A 96 12.60 -11.09 2.52
C PRO A 96 12.56 -11.30 1.00
N GLY A 97 13.74 -11.44 0.38
CA GLY A 97 13.88 -11.71 -1.05
C GLY A 97 13.67 -10.51 -1.97
N VAL A 98 13.41 -9.32 -1.41
CA VAL A 98 13.35 -8.06 -2.17
C VAL A 98 14.67 -7.32 -2.01
N GLU A 99 15.37 -7.11 -3.14
CA GLU A 99 16.66 -6.44 -3.17
C GLU A 99 16.53 -4.91 -2.99
N ASP A 100 17.62 -4.25 -2.60
CA ASP A 100 17.69 -2.80 -2.55
C ASP A 100 17.44 -2.22 -3.95
N GLU A 101 16.72 -1.10 -4.02
CA GLU A 101 16.46 -0.35 -5.27
C GLU A 101 15.93 -1.22 -6.42
N SER A 102 15.04 -2.18 -6.11
CA SER A 102 14.51 -3.15 -7.08
C SER A 102 13.06 -2.89 -7.52
N ILE A 103 12.30 -2.10 -6.76
CA ILE A 103 10.87 -1.84 -7.00
C ILE A 103 10.66 -0.47 -7.66
N ASP A 104 9.87 -0.43 -8.74
CA ASP A 104 9.52 0.82 -9.43
C ASP A 104 8.34 1.53 -8.76
N VAL A 105 7.33 0.77 -8.33
CA VAL A 105 6.12 1.32 -7.71
C VAL A 105 5.72 0.48 -6.50
N VAL A 106 5.62 1.12 -5.34
CA VAL A 106 4.97 0.56 -4.15
C VAL A 106 3.65 1.27 -3.94
N LEU A 107 2.57 0.52 -3.75
CA LEU A 107 1.26 1.04 -3.35
C LEU A 107 0.85 0.44 -2.01
N MET A 108 0.36 1.29 -1.11
CA MET A 108 -0.30 0.91 0.13
C MET A 108 -1.72 1.48 0.16
N VAL A 109 -2.73 0.63 0.34
CA VAL A 109 -4.12 1.05 0.45
C VAL A 109 -4.67 0.66 1.82
N ASN A 110 -4.93 1.65 2.67
CA ASN A 110 -5.43 1.44 4.03
C ASN A 110 -4.50 0.59 4.94
N VAL A 111 -3.21 0.80 4.83
CA VAL A 111 -2.17 0.08 5.60
C VAL A 111 -1.40 1.00 6.54
N PHE A 112 -1.03 2.20 6.09
CA PHE A 112 -0.07 3.07 6.78
C PHE A 112 -0.47 3.43 8.23
N HIS A 113 -1.76 3.60 8.48
CA HIS A 113 -2.28 3.83 9.84
C HIS A 113 -1.92 2.72 10.84
N GLY A 114 -1.65 1.50 10.36
CA GLY A 114 -1.19 0.36 11.17
C GLY A 114 0.21 0.59 11.74
N PHE A 115 1.11 1.22 10.97
CA PHE A 115 2.47 1.56 11.45
C PHE A 115 2.41 2.67 12.51
N LYS A 116 1.52 3.64 12.35
CA LYS A 116 1.29 4.66 13.39
C LYS A 116 0.71 4.04 14.67
N ALA A 117 -0.23 3.11 14.54
CA ALA A 117 -0.81 2.39 15.68
C ALA A 117 0.23 1.54 16.45
N SER A 118 1.15 0.92 15.73
CA SER A 118 2.24 0.10 16.31
C SER A 118 3.47 0.90 16.72
N ARG A 119 3.55 2.20 16.37
CA ARG A 119 4.70 3.09 16.56
C ARG A 119 5.97 2.62 15.84
N LYS A 120 5.79 2.12 14.63
CA LYS A 120 6.85 1.58 13.77
C LYS A 120 6.88 2.29 12.40
N ILE A 121 6.61 3.60 12.39
CA ILE A 121 6.59 4.40 11.15
C ILE A 121 7.98 4.47 10.53
N ASP A 122 9.00 4.75 11.34
CA ASP A 122 10.37 4.92 10.85
C ASP A 122 10.90 3.63 10.24
N GLU A 123 10.66 2.48 10.91
CA GLU A 123 11.07 1.17 10.41
C GLU A 123 10.38 0.82 9.08
N ALA A 124 9.09 1.15 8.95
CA ALA A 124 8.36 0.93 7.71
C ALA A 124 8.89 1.80 6.58
N ILE A 125 9.13 3.09 6.82
CA ILE A 125 9.65 4.01 5.80
C ILE A 125 11.08 3.66 5.42
N ASP A 126 11.93 3.25 6.36
CA ASP A 126 13.29 2.79 6.09
C ASP A 126 13.29 1.60 5.11
N GLU A 127 12.40 0.63 5.31
CA GLU A 127 12.28 -0.50 4.39
C GLU A 127 11.75 -0.08 3.02
N LEU A 128 10.74 0.77 2.96
CA LEU A 128 10.23 1.31 1.70
C LEU A 128 11.30 2.10 0.94
N ALA A 129 12.10 2.91 1.66
CA ALA A 129 13.22 3.66 1.08
C ALA A 129 14.34 2.73 0.58
N ARG A 130 14.56 1.59 1.26
CA ARG A 130 15.54 0.58 0.84
C ARG A 130 15.17 -0.03 -0.51
N ILE A 131 13.91 -0.51 -0.64
CA ILE A 131 13.48 -1.30 -1.80
C ILE A 131 13.15 -0.47 -3.03
N ILE A 132 12.73 0.81 -2.85
CA ILE A 132 12.31 1.64 -3.98
C ILE A 132 13.52 2.10 -4.80
N LYS A 133 13.43 2.06 -6.13
CA LYS A 133 14.43 2.61 -7.06
C LYS A 133 14.56 4.12 -6.90
N ASN A 134 15.65 4.70 -7.40
CA ASN A 134 15.89 6.15 -7.31
C ASN A 134 14.83 7.00 -8.01
N ASP A 135 14.24 6.49 -9.08
CA ASP A 135 13.13 7.10 -9.84
C ASP A 135 11.77 6.46 -9.56
N GLY A 136 11.73 5.52 -8.61
CA GLY A 136 10.52 4.81 -8.22
C GLY A 136 9.54 5.67 -7.41
N LYS A 137 8.31 5.18 -7.28
CA LYS A 137 7.19 5.86 -6.60
C LYS A 137 6.74 5.06 -5.39
N ILE A 138 6.55 5.71 -4.24
CA ILE A 138 5.84 5.15 -3.07
C ILE A 138 4.51 5.88 -2.96
N ALA A 139 3.41 5.19 -3.24
CA ALA A 139 2.05 5.72 -3.18
C ALA A 139 1.34 5.22 -1.92
N ILE A 140 0.80 6.13 -1.13
CA ILE A 140 0.03 5.85 0.07
C ILE A 140 -1.38 6.38 -0.12
N MET A 141 -2.37 5.49 -0.09
CA MET A 141 -3.78 5.84 0.03
C MET A 141 -4.26 5.46 1.42
N ASP A 142 -4.74 6.44 2.18
CA ASP A 142 -5.28 6.18 3.51
C ASP A 142 -6.40 7.17 3.87
N TYR A 143 -7.10 6.88 4.96
CA TYR A 143 -8.19 7.73 5.46
C TYR A 143 -7.69 9.12 5.87
N LYS A 144 -8.42 10.15 5.48
CA LYS A 144 -8.21 11.50 6.03
C LYS A 144 -8.34 11.50 7.55
N ALA A 145 -7.57 12.35 8.21
CA ALA A 145 -7.54 12.48 9.67
C ALA A 145 -8.82 13.17 10.22
N TRP A 146 -9.97 12.86 9.65
CA TRP A 146 -11.27 13.40 10.06
C TRP A 146 -11.95 12.47 11.05
N ASP A 147 -12.75 13.05 11.96
CA ASP A 147 -13.58 12.29 12.88
C ASP A 147 -14.85 11.82 12.16
N VAL A 148 -14.76 10.62 11.59
CA VAL A 148 -15.86 9.95 10.88
C VAL A 148 -16.02 8.53 11.41
N PRO A 149 -17.23 7.96 11.41
CA PRO A 149 -17.51 6.67 12.05
C PRO A 149 -16.91 5.46 11.32
N LYS A 150 -16.43 5.62 10.07
CA LYS A 150 -15.81 4.55 9.28
C LYS A 150 -14.27 4.62 9.34
N GLY A 151 -13.63 3.47 9.11
CA GLY A 151 -12.17 3.35 9.02
C GLY A 151 -11.48 3.20 10.39
N PRO A 152 -10.15 3.33 10.42
CA PRO A 152 -9.37 3.21 11.65
C PRO A 152 -9.69 4.35 12.64
N PRO A 153 -9.42 4.19 13.95
CA PRO A 153 -9.59 5.26 14.92
C PRO A 153 -8.84 6.54 14.54
N THR A 154 -9.46 7.70 14.69
CA THR A 154 -8.87 9.01 14.31
C THR A 154 -7.43 9.23 14.81
N PRO A 155 -7.03 8.84 16.04
CA PRO A 155 -5.66 9.06 16.52
C PRO A 155 -4.55 8.33 15.74
N VAL A 156 -4.89 7.27 14.98
CA VAL A 156 -3.91 6.53 14.16
C VAL A 156 -3.93 6.96 12.69
N ARG A 157 -4.85 7.81 12.28
CA ARG A 157 -4.85 8.40 10.95
C ARG A 157 -3.77 9.47 10.86
N SER A 158 -3.20 9.66 9.68
CA SER A 158 -2.27 10.76 9.39
C SER A 158 -2.87 11.70 8.36
N SER A 159 -2.58 13.00 8.48
CA SER A 159 -2.85 13.94 7.39
C SER A 159 -1.75 13.85 6.32
N PRO A 160 -2.00 14.34 5.09
CA PRO A 160 -0.96 14.42 4.07
C PRO A 160 0.29 15.18 4.54
N GLU A 161 0.14 16.25 5.32
CA GLU A 161 1.25 17.06 5.86
C GLU A 161 2.07 16.25 6.88
N GLU A 162 1.41 15.49 7.75
CA GLU A 162 2.08 14.62 8.72
C GLU A 162 2.86 13.50 8.02
N LEU A 163 2.29 12.91 6.95
CA LEU A 163 3.00 11.95 6.11
C LEU A 163 4.20 12.59 5.42
N GLU A 164 4.04 13.78 4.84
CA GLU A 164 5.14 14.51 4.21
C GLU A 164 6.30 14.75 5.18
N GLU A 165 6.02 15.09 6.45
CA GLU A 165 7.06 15.23 7.47
C GLU A 165 7.78 13.92 7.74
N PHE A 166 7.06 12.80 7.89
CA PHE A 166 7.67 11.49 8.12
C PHE A 166 8.57 11.10 6.95
N PHE A 167 8.07 11.15 5.72
CA PHE A 167 8.82 10.74 4.54
C PHE A 167 10.01 11.65 4.23
N ASN A 168 9.90 12.97 4.44
CA ASN A 168 11.01 13.91 4.27
C ASN A 168 12.18 13.60 5.20
N ASN A 169 11.92 13.13 6.42
CA ASN A 169 12.96 12.74 7.37
C ASN A 169 13.79 11.53 6.90
N HIS A 170 13.27 10.78 5.92
CA HIS A 170 13.93 9.62 5.29
C HIS A 170 14.42 9.89 3.86
N GLY A 171 14.52 11.16 3.42
CA GLY A 171 15.01 11.53 2.09
C GLY A 171 14.03 11.26 0.95
N LEU A 172 12.74 11.22 1.26
CA LEU A 172 11.66 11.00 0.30
C LEU A 172 10.78 12.24 0.20
N LYS A 173 10.62 12.81 -0.99
CA LYS A 173 9.84 14.02 -1.24
C LYS A 173 8.47 13.71 -1.82
N LYS A 174 7.47 14.42 -1.35
CA LYS A 174 6.14 14.43 -1.97
C LYS A 174 6.23 15.01 -3.39
N VAL A 175 5.72 14.25 -4.36
CA VAL A 175 5.63 14.65 -5.77
C VAL A 175 4.20 14.80 -6.26
N TYR A 176 3.23 14.19 -5.57
CA TYR A 176 1.82 14.23 -5.93
C TYR A 176 0.91 14.13 -4.71
N LEU A 177 -0.27 14.75 -4.78
CA LEU A 177 -1.34 14.62 -3.77
C LEU A 177 -2.70 14.78 -4.45
N ASN A 178 -3.58 13.78 -4.27
CA ASN A 178 -5.00 13.86 -4.57
C ASN A 178 -5.82 13.66 -3.29
N GLU A 179 -6.62 14.65 -2.91
CA GLU A 179 -7.52 14.59 -1.75
C GLU A 179 -8.98 14.34 -2.14
N GLU A 180 -9.27 14.22 -3.44
CA GLU A 180 -10.61 13.99 -3.97
C GLU A 180 -10.79 12.53 -4.45
N ILE A 181 -10.41 11.55 -3.58
CA ILE A 181 -10.44 10.11 -3.87
C ILE A 181 -11.13 9.32 -2.75
N GLY A 182 -11.71 8.15 -3.10
CA GLY A 182 -12.40 7.26 -2.18
C GLY A 182 -13.89 7.54 -2.04
N GLU A 183 -14.52 7.06 -0.95
CA GLU A 183 -15.95 7.16 -0.74
C GLU A 183 -16.44 8.60 -0.54
N ASP A 184 -17.65 8.89 -1.04
CA ASP A 184 -18.35 10.13 -0.72
C ASP A 184 -18.90 10.07 0.71
N ILE A 185 -18.48 11.02 1.53
CA ILE A 185 -18.96 11.23 2.89
C ILE A 185 -19.45 12.68 3.04
N PRO A 186 -20.20 13.04 4.09
CA PRO A 186 -20.75 14.39 4.22
C PRO A 186 -19.70 15.51 4.19
N GLN A 187 -18.43 15.22 4.54
CA GLN A 187 -17.32 16.18 4.56
C GLN A 187 -16.54 16.28 3.24
N GLY A 188 -16.84 15.43 2.23
CA GLY A 188 -16.12 15.31 0.98
C GLY A 188 -15.67 13.87 0.70
N LYS A 189 -14.54 13.67 0.05
CA LYS A 189 -13.96 12.33 -0.15
C LYS A 189 -13.25 11.83 1.11
N SER A 190 -13.38 10.54 1.40
CA SER A 190 -12.92 9.91 2.66
C SER A 190 -11.41 9.71 2.75
N HIS A 191 -10.72 9.63 1.60
CA HIS A 191 -9.31 9.30 1.51
C HIS A 191 -8.51 10.42 0.85
N TYR A 192 -7.22 10.26 0.86
CA TYR A 192 -6.25 10.92 0.00
C TYR A 192 -5.32 9.88 -0.59
N LEU A 193 -4.69 10.19 -1.73
CA LEU A 193 -3.57 9.46 -2.29
C LEU A 193 -2.39 10.43 -2.41
N ILE A 194 -1.26 10.06 -1.82
CA ILE A 194 -0.03 10.85 -1.82
C ILE A 194 1.11 10.00 -2.37
N ILE A 195 1.98 10.59 -3.22
CA ILE A 195 3.11 9.89 -3.83
C ILE A 195 4.41 10.56 -3.42
N PHE A 196 5.37 9.74 -3.03
CA PHE A 196 6.72 10.13 -2.68
C PHE A 196 7.74 9.51 -3.64
N GLN A 197 8.88 10.22 -3.84
CA GLN A 197 10.07 9.76 -4.56
C GLN A 197 11.32 10.11 -3.78
N LYS A 198 12.43 9.41 -4.05
CA LYS A 198 13.74 9.79 -3.51
C LYS A 198 14.17 11.17 -4.01
N GLU A 199 14.92 11.91 -3.16
CA GLU A 199 15.53 13.20 -3.53
C GLU A 199 16.62 13.07 -4.58
#